data_579a289db85e9bc66d24499785e24bc5
#
_entry.id   579a289db85e9bc66d24499785e24bc5
#
_cell.length_a   1.000
_cell.length_b   1.000
_cell.length_c   1.000
_cell.angle_alpha   90.00
_cell.angle_beta   90.00
_cell.angle_gamma   90.00
#
_symmetry.space_group_name_H-M   'P 1'
#
loop_
_entity.id
_entity.type
_entity.pdbx_description
1 polymer ?
#
loop_
_entity_poly.entity_id
_entity_poly.type
_entity_poly.pdbx_seq_one_letter_code
_entity_poly.pdbx_strand_id
1 'polypeptide(L)'
;MSKGKKIFLIVFGIVAVLVIGVVGIGAKLYMDLSGSIQKTYESVERSQDEKKRENPVDLKKQESFSVLLMGIDTGDLGRVDQGRSDTMMVATVSPEDQQTTIVSIARDTYVDIVGHGTKDKINHAYAFGGPAMSMDTVQKYLDIPVDHYISINMAGLKELVDAVGGIEVNNDLTFSQDNYDFTIGKITLDGDQALAYSRMRHEDPNGDYGRQERQRKIVEGIAKKVLSFDGVSKYQDILSAVESNMKTDMSFDNMRTIALDYRDAFKTIKQDQLKGEGFMQDGISYQRVSEEELNRVQTELKEQLNLENE
;
A
#
# COMPACT_ATOMS: atom_id res chain seq x y z
N MET A 1 -15.00 -9.26 60.84
CA MET A 1 -14.34 -9.75 59.62
C MET A 1 -12.87 -10.10 59.94
N SER A 2 -12.45 -11.32 59.70
CA SER A 2 -11.07 -11.72 59.98
C SER A 2 -10.04 -10.93 59.20
N LYS A 3 -8.81 -10.72 59.74
CA LYS A 3 -7.73 -10.00 59.04
C LYS A 3 -7.50 -10.55 57.63
N GLY A 4 -7.61 -11.85 57.41
CA GLY A 4 -7.46 -12.51 56.13
C GLY A 4 -8.54 -12.10 55.09
N LYS A 5 -9.81 -11.94 55.52
CA LYS A 5 -10.89 -11.48 54.65
C LYS A 5 -10.69 -10.01 54.19
N LYS A 6 -10.14 -9.15 55.08
CA LYS A 6 -9.82 -7.77 54.74
C LYS A 6 -8.68 -7.68 53.71
N ILE A 7 -7.61 -8.47 53.92
CA ILE A 7 -6.48 -8.52 52.95
C ILE A 7 -6.95 -9.06 51.62
N PHE A 8 -7.76 -10.13 51.59
CA PHE A 8 -8.32 -10.68 50.35
C PHE A 8 -9.14 -9.65 49.58
N LEU A 9 -10.02 -8.87 50.24
CA LEU A 9 -10.82 -7.83 49.59
C LEU A 9 -9.97 -6.68 49.06
N ILE A 10 -8.88 -6.31 49.76
CA ILE A 10 -7.96 -5.26 49.26
C ILE A 10 -7.20 -5.76 48.05
N VAL A 11 -6.65 -6.97 48.09
CA VAL A 11 -5.94 -7.56 46.94
C VAL A 11 -6.87 -7.72 45.73
N PHE A 12 -8.09 -8.24 45.97
CA PHE A 12 -9.09 -8.35 44.91
C PHE A 12 -9.48 -7.01 44.33
N GLY A 13 -9.63 -5.95 45.16
CA GLY A 13 -9.89 -4.58 44.70
C GLY A 13 -8.76 -4.03 43.82
N ILE A 14 -7.50 -4.23 44.22
CA ILE A 14 -6.32 -3.81 43.43
C ILE A 14 -6.27 -4.55 42.11
N VAL A 15 -6.47 -5.86 42.08
CA VAL A 15 -6.50 -6.66 40.85
C VAL A 15 -7.64 -6.21 39.94
N ALA A 16 -8.84 -5.95 40.49
CA ALA A 16 -9.98 -5.45 39.71
C ALA A 16 -9.69 -4.09 39.09
N VAL A 17 -9.05 -3.16 39.84
CA VAL A 17 -8.65 -1.85 39.30
C VAL A 17 -7.60 -1.98 38.19
N LEU A 18 -6.62 -2.88 38.36
CA LEU A 18 -5.62 -3.15 37.32
C LEU A 18 -6.26 -3.72 36.04
N VAL A 19 -7.18 -4.69 36.19
CA VAL A 19 -7.91 -5.29 35.06
C VAL A 19 -8.77 -4.24 34.36
N ILE A 20 -9.51 -3.41 35.13
CA ILE A 20 -10.31 -2.31 34.53
C ILE A 20 -9.40 -1.30 33.84
N GLY A 21 -8.24 -0.97 34.41
CA GLY A 21 -7.24 -0.08 33.78
C GLY A 21 -6.72 -0.64 32.47
N VAL A 22 -6.34 -1.91 32.43
CA VAL A 22 -5.85 -2.59 31.22
C VAL A 22 -6.96 -2.67 30.15
N VAL A 23 -8.19 -3.04 30.56
CA VAL A 23 -9.34 -3.08 29.64
C VAL A 23 -9.69 -1.67 29.14
N GLY A 24 -9.66 -0.65 30.00
CA GLY A 24 -9.94 0.74 29.63
C GLY A 24 -8.90 1.30 28.64
N ILE A 25 -7.61 1.01 28.87
CA ILE A 25 -6.53 1.38 27.93
C ILE A 25 -6.72 0.62 26.61
N GLY A 26 -6.94 -0.68 26.64
CA GLY A 26 -7.18 -1.47 25.44
C GLY A 26 -8.40 -1.00 24.66
N ALA A 27 -9.50 -0.66 25.32
CA ALA A 27 -10.71 -0.14 24.70
C ALA A 27 -10.46 1.26 24.08
N LYS A 28 -9.71 2.13 24.77
CA LYS A 28 -9.34 3.44 24.23
C LYS A 28 -8.45 3.30 23.00
N LEU A 29 -7.41 2.46 23.05
CA LEU A 29 -6.54 2.16 21.93
C LEU A 29 -7.34 1.64 20.73
N TYR A 30 -8.28 0.73 20.96
CA TYR A 30 -9.16 0.21 19.92
C TYR A 30 -10.04 1.31 19.31
N MET A 31 -10.63 2.18 20.14
CA MET A 31 -11.47 3.28 19.64
C MET A 31 -10.67 4.33 18.87
N ASP A 32 -9.50 4.71 19.37
CA ASP A 32 -8.61 5.68 18.70
C ASP A 32 -8.17 5.13 17.33
N LEU A 33 -7.76 3.87 17.27
CA LEU A 33 -7.33 3.19 16.04
C LEU A 33 -8.50 3.08 15.05
N SER A 34 -9.66 2.60 15.49
CA SER A 34 -10.83 2.47 14.62
C SER A 34 -11.33 3.83 14.11
N GLY A 35 -11.26 4.87 14.93
CA GLY A 35 -11.67 6.22 14.57
C GLY A 35 -10.79 6.85 13.49
N SER A 36 -9.47 6.71 13.59
CA SER A 36 -8.54 7.25 12.59
C SER A 36 -8.62 6.48 11.26
N ILE A 37 -8.68 5.16 11.30
CA ILE A 37 -8.87 4.37 10.07
C ILE A 37 -10.23 4.67 9.43
N GLN A 38 -11.30 4.90 10.23
CA GLN A 38 -12.59 5.30 9.68
C GLN A 38 -12.53 6.63 8.91
N LYS A 39 -11.64 7.57 9.26
CA LYS A 39 -11.43 8.80 8.51
C LYS A 39 -10.67 8.60 7.20
N THR A 40 -9.83 7.58 7.11
CA THR A 40 -9.17 7.19 5.86
C THR A 40 -10.07 6.36 4.95
N TYR A 41 -11.16 5.80 5.49
CA TYR A 41 -12.08 4.96 4.74
C TYR A 41 -12.85 5.76 3.71
N GLU A 42 -12.76 5.34 2.47
CA GLU A 42 -13.51 5.89 1.34
C GLU A 42 -14.01 4.75 0.47
N SER A 43 -15.30 4.46 0.56
CA SER A 43 -15.92 3.43 -0.27
C SER A 43 -15.90 3.84 -1.73
N VAL A 44 -15.73 2.87 -2.61
CA VAL A 44 -15.76 3.09 -4.06
C VAL A 44 -16.96 2.36 -4.68
N GLU A 45 -17.73 3.08 -5.50
CA GLU A 45 -18.73 2.47 -6.35
C GLU A 45 -18.06 2.06 -7.67
N ARG A 46 -18.00 0.75 -7.92
CA ARG A 46 -17.33 0.17 -9.09
C ARG A 46 -18.34 -0.35 -10.10
N SER A 47 -17.94 -0.37 -11.37
CA SER A 47 -18.73 -0.99 -12.43
C SER A 47 -18.97 -2.48 -12.15
N GLN A 48 -20.22 -2.92 -12.23
CA GLN A 48 -20.58 -4.34 -12.05
C GLN A 48 -20.04 -5.21 -13.19
N ASP A 49 -19.91 -4.64 -14.39
CA ASP A 49 -19.48 -5.36 -15.59
C ASP A 49 -17.99 -5.73 -15.56
N GLU A 50 -17.22 -5.07 -14.69
CA GLU A 50 -15.76 -5.31 -14.55
C GLU A 50 -15.41 -6.21 -13.36
N LYS A 51 -16.39 -6.75 -12.62
CA LYS A 51 -16.11 -7.64 -11.49
C LYS A 51 -15.49 -8.95 -11.96
N LYS A 52 -14.36 -9.29 -11.35
CA LYS A 52 -13.63 -10.55 -11.57
C LYS A 52 -13.86 -11.60 -10.49
N ARG A 53 -14.56 -11.23 -9.41
CA ARG A 53 -15.03 -12.15 -8.36
C ARG A 53 -16.53 -12.03 -8.23
N GLU A 54 -17.22 -13.16 -8.09
CA GLU A 54 -18.66 -13.18 -7.79
C GLU A 54 -18.94 -12.65 -6.39
N ASN A 55 -18.09 -13.01 -5.42
CA ASN A 55 -18.20 -12.59 -4.03
C ASN A 55 -16.96 -11.79 -3.60
N PRO A 56 -17.11 -10.80 -2.70
CA PRO A 56 -15.97 -10.16 -2.06
C PRO A 56 -15.07 -11.17 -1.35
N VAL A 57 -13.76 -10.91 -1.32
CA VAL A 57 -12.77 -11.74 -0.62
C VAL A 57 -13.12 -11.87 0.87
N ASP A 58 -13.07 -13.07 1.41
CA ASP A 58 -13.28 -13.34 2.84
C ASP A 58 -11.92 -13.41 3.58
N LEU A 59 -11.48 -12.27 4.08
CA LEU A 59 -10.22 -12.16 4.80
C LEU A 59 -10.17 -13.01 6.09
N LYS A 60 -11.33 -13.35 6.68
CA LYS A 60 -11.39 -14.22 7.87
C LYS A 60 -11.08 -15.68 7.55
N LYS A 61 -11.28 -16.08 6.31
CA LYS A 61 -10.87 -17.40 5.80
C LYS A 61 -9.44 -17.44 5.28
N GLN A 62 -8.72 -16.34 5.42
CA GLN A 62 -7.36 -16.19 4.89
C GLN A 62 -7.30 -16.43 3.36
N GLU A 63 -8.32 -16.00 2.63
CA GLU A 63 -8.31 -16.01 1.18
C GLU A 63 -7.26 -15.04 0.65
N SER A 64 -6.58 -15.42 -0.46
CA SER A 64 -5.65 -14.54 -1.15
C SER A 64 -6.37 -13.32 -1.73
N PHE A 65 -5.76 -12.14 -1.63
CA PHE A 65 -6.37 -10.90 -2.08
C PHE A 65 -5.36 -9.98 -2.77
N SER A 66 -5.90 -9.00 -3.49
CA SER A 66 -5.11 -7.98 -4.19
C SER A 66 -5.40 -6.58 -3.69
N VAL A 67 -4.37 -5.72 -3.74
CA VAL A 67 -4.47 -4.30 -3.38
C VAL A 67 -3.80 -3.44 -4.44
N LEU A 68 -4.51 -2.44 -4.96
CA LEU A 68 -3.91 -1.39 -5.77
C LEU A 68 -3.30 -0.32 -4.88
N LEU A 69 -1.99 -0.18 -4.91
CA LEU A 69 -1.23 0.84 -4.20
C LEU A 69 -0.95 2.01 -5.14
N MET A 70 -1.35 3.21 -4.74
CA MET A 70 -1.21 4.43 -5.55
C MET A 70 -0.51 5.53 -4.77
N GLY A 71 0.54 6.10 -5.35
CA GLY A 71 1.16 7.35 -4.91
C GLY A 71 0.58 8.51 -5.71
N ILE A 72 -0.10 9.44 -5.02
CA ILE A 72 -0.80 10.56 -5.65
C ILE A 72 0.09 11.80 -5.65
N ASP A 73 0.15 12.46 -6.79
CA ASP A 73 0.96 13.67 -7.02
C ASP A 73 0.32 14.94 -6.42
N THR A 74 0.00 14.90 -5.12
CA THR A 74 -0.57 16.01 -4.35
C THR A 74 0.07 16.10 -2.97
N GLY A 75 -0.26 17.17 -2.21
CA GLY A 75 0.17 17.32 -0.82
C GLY A 75 1.59 17.88 -0.64
N ASP A 76 2.29 18.23 -1.73
CA ASP A 76 3.59 18.91 -1.70
C ASP A 76 3.72 19.82 -2.95
N LEU A 77 4.69 20.73 -2.93
CA LEU A 77 4.98 21.67 -4.04
C LEU A 77 3.78 22.53 -4.45
N GLY A 78 2.83 22.79 -3.53
CA GLY A 78 1.65 23.64 -3.77
C GLY A 78 0.56 22.98 -4.62
N ARG A 79 0.59 21.65 -4.83
CA ARG A 79 -0.42 20.90 -5.58
C ARG A 79 -1.58 20.54 -4.68
N VAL A 80 -2.74 21.14 -4.93
CA VAL A 80 -3.97 20.97 -4.13
C VAL A 80 -5.13 20.31 -4.90
N ASP A 81 -5.06 20.30 -6.24
CA ASP A 81 -6.08 19.70 -7.10
C ASP A 81 -5.96 18.16 -7.12
N GLN A 82 -7.00 17.49 -7.62
CA GLN A 82 -6.98 16.06 -7.85
C GLN A 82 -5.80 15.70 -8.78
N GLY A 83 -4.76 15.09 -8.21
CA GLY A 83 -3.55 14.74 -8.92
C GLY A 83 -3.71 13.50 -9.79
N ARG A 84 -2.56 12.99 -10.25
CA ARG A 84 -2.46 11.70 -10.95
C ARG A 84 -1.82 10.67 -10.03
N SER A 85 -2.10 9.41 -10.30
CA SER A 85 -1.39 8.32 -9.63
C SER A 85 -0.03 8.09 -10.31
N ASP A 86 0.98 8.85 -9.88
CA ASP A 86 2.32 8.79 -10.47
C ASP A 86 3.14 7.56 -10.04
N THR A 87 2.66 6.85 -9.03
CA THR A 87 3.12 5.51 -8.62
C THR A 87 1.92 4.59 -8.64
N MET A 88 2.05 3.45 -9.32
CA MET A 88 1.01 2.42 -9.39
C MET A 88 1.65 1.06 -9.20
N MET A 89 1.17 0.31 -8.22
CA MET A 89 1.61 -1.05 -7.94
C MET A 89 0.40 -1.91 -7.59
N VAL A 90 0.42 -3.17 -8.00
CA VAL A 90 -0.52 -4.17 -7.50
C VAL A 90 0.24 -5.08 -6.57
N ALA A 91 -0.27 -5.26 -5.36
CA ALA A 91 0.20 -6.25 -4.41
C ALA A 91 -0.80 -7.39 -4.33
N THR A 92 -0.35 -8.62 -4.53
CA THR A 92 -1.11 -9.85 -4.24
C THR A 92 -0.57 -10.46 -2.96
N VAL A 93 -1.45 -10.79 -2.03
CA VAL A 93 -1.11 -11.33 -0.72
C VAL A 93 -1.68 -12.73 -0.61
N SER A 94 -0.80 -13.73 -0.56
CA SER A 94 -1.15 -15.14 -0.45
C SER A 94 -0.68 -15.71 0.89
N PRO A 95 -1.60 -15.99 1.83
CA PRO A 95 -1.27 -16.71 3.06
C PRO A 95 -0.80 -18.14 2.81
N GLU A 96 -1.36 -18.82 1.81
CA GLU A 96 -1.00 -20.19 1.44
C GLU A 96 0.45 -20.28 0.99
N ASP A 97 0.90 -19.39 0.12
CA ASP A 97 2.26 -19.32 -0.36
C ASP A 97 3.23 -18.63 0.63
N GLN A 98 2.70 -18.04 1.70
CA GLN A 98 3.45 -17.21 2.65
C GLN A 98 4.24 -16.10 1.93
N GLN A 99 3.62 -15.50 0.91
CA GLN A 99 4.27 -14.54 0.02
C GLN A 99 3.34 -13.37 -0.32
N THR A 100 3.94 -12.20 -0.42
CA THR A 100 3.35 -11.02 -1.06
C THR A 100 4.16 -10.72 -2.31
N THR A 101 3.48 -10.57 -3.46
CA THR A 101 4.14 -10.15 -4.71
C THR A 101 3.71 -8.72 -5.02
N ILE A 102 4.67 -7.82 -5.27
CA ILE A 102 4.43 -6.42 -5.61
C ILE A 102 4.89 -6.19 -7.04
N VAL A 103 3.96 -5.87 -7.94
CA VAL A 103 4.21 -5.58 -9.34
C VAL A 103 4.00 -4.09 -9.62
N SER A 104 5.02 -3.39 -10.10
CA SER A 104 4.88 -2.01 -10.56
C SER A 104 4.32 -1.94 -11.96
N ILE A 105 3.41 -0.98 -12.17
CA ILE A 105 2.85 -0.61 -13.48
C ILE A 105 3.38 0.78 -13.84
N ALA A 106 3.99 0.92 -15.02
CA ALA A 106 4.45 2.22 -15.45
C ALA A 106 3.27 3.16 -15.68
N ARG A 107 3.30 4.35 -15.09
CA ARG A 107 2.22 5.34 -15.16
C ARG A 107 1.81 5.75 -16.57
N ASP A 108 2.77 5.68 -17.53
CA ASP A 108 2.58 6.04 -18.93
C ASP A 108 2.11 4.86 -19.79
N THR A 109 1.73 3.71 -19.20
CA THR A 109 1.21 2.54 -19.92
C THR A 109 -0.07 2.89 -20.64
N TYR A 110 -0.11 2.60 -21.96
CA TYR A 110 -1.22 2.92 -22.84
C TYR A 110 -2.30 1.84 -22.78
N VAL A 111 -3.45 2.16 -22.21
CA VAL A 111 -4.54 1.22 -21.94
C VAL A 111 -5.91 1.83 -22.26
N ASP A 112 -6.93 0.98 -22.37
CA ASP A 112 -8.32 1.42 -22.34
C ASP A 112 -8.67 1.89 -20.92
N ILE A 113 -9.12 3.14 -20.78
CA ILE A 113 -9.59 3.67 -19.49
C ILE A 113 -11.04 3.27 -19.29
N VAL A 114 -11.29 2.39 -18.35
CA VAL A 114 -12.64 1.84 -18.08
C VAL A 114 -13.57 2.96 -17.63
N GLY A 115 -14.75 3.01 -18.25
CA GLY A 115 -15.76 4.04 -17.94
C GLY A 115 -15.52 5.41 -18.59
N HIS A 116 -14.34 5.65 -19.18
CA HIS A 116 -14.03 6.92 -19.87
C HIS A 116 -14.16 6.81 -21.40
N GLY A 117 -14.10 5.59 -21.97
CA GLY A 117 -14.29 5.36 -23.41
C GLY A 117 -13.11 5.79 -24.29
N THR A 118 -11.93 6.01 -23.73
CA THR A 118 -10.69 6.38 -24.44
C THR A 118 -9.53 5.49 -24.06
N LYS A 119 -8.54 5.42 -24.95
CA LYS A 119 -7.22 4.90 -24.60
C LYS A 119 -6.32 6.04 -24.18
N ASP A 120 -5.65 5.89 -23.05
CA ASP A 120 -4.72 6.89 -22.53
C ASP A 120 -3.71 6.23 -21.56
N LYS A 121 -2.86 7.06 -20.93
CA LYS A 121 -1.99 6.63 -19.84
C LYS A 121 -2.80 6.09 -18.68
N ILE A 122 -2.40 4.95 -18.13
CA ILE A 122 -3.13 4.28 -17.06
C ILE A 122 -3.32 5.18 -15.82
N ASN A 123 -2.37 6.08 -15.51
CA ASN A 123 -2.46 7.00 -14.38
C ASN A 123 -3.52 8.11 -14.57
N HIS A 124 -4.00 8.34 -15.81
CA HIS A 124 -5.10 9.27 -16.06
C HIS A 124 -6.44 8.74 -15.55
N ALA A 125 -6.60 7.42 -15.35
CA ALA A 125 -7.78 6.84 -14.72
C ALA A 125 -8.08 7.48 -13.36
N TYR A 126 -7.04 7.74 -12.55
CA TYR A 126 -7.21 8.42 -11.27
C TYR A 126 -7.69 9.87 -11.44
N ALA A 127 -7.13 10.60 -12.39
CA ALA A 127 -7.52 11.98 -12.64
C ALA A 127 -8.95 12.11 -13.18
N PHE A 128 -9.44 11.11 -13.93
CA PHE A 128 -10.77 11.12 -14.53
C PHE A 128 -11.86 10.64 -13.56
N GLY A 129 -11.60 9.57 -12.81
CA GLY A 129 -12.63 8.94 -11.97
C GLY A 129 -12.11 8.41 -10.63
N GLY A 130 -10.98 8.91 -10.15
CA GLY A 130 -10.44 8.57 -8.83
C GLY A 130 -10.04 7.10 -8.69
N PRO A 131 -10.11 6.60 -7.43
CA PRO A 131 -9.71 5.23 -7.14
C PRO A 131 -10.58 4.19 -7.83
N ALA A 132 -11.88 4.40 -7.95
CA ALA A 132 -12.79 3.45 -8.61
C ALA A 132 -12.38 3.17 -10.06
N MET A 133 -12.21 4.22 -10.87
CA MET A 133 -11.80 4.08 -12.26
C MET A 133 -10.38 3.51 -12.41
N SER A 134 -9.48 3.84 -11.48
CA SER A 134 -8.14 3.24 -11.44
C SER A 134 -8.19 1.74 -11.16
N MET A 135 -8.98 1.31 -10.18
CA MET A 135 -9.17 -0.11 -9.85
C MET A 135 -9.76 -0.87 -11.03
N ASP A 136 -10.84 -0.37 -11.65
CA ASP A 136 -11.49 -1.01 -12.80
C ASP A 136 -10.57 -1.09 -14.02
N THR A 137 -9.79 -0.03 -14.28
CA THR A 137 -8.82 -0.02 -15.38
C THR A 137 -7.68 -1.02 -15.16
N VAL A 138 -7.10 -1.06 -13.95
CA VAL A 138 -6.02 -2.01 -13.61
C VAL A 138 -6.54 -3.44 -13.61
N GLN A 139 -7.72 -3.70 -13.06
CA GLN A 139 -8.39 -4.99 -13.04
C GLN A 139 -8.58 -5.56 -14.45
N LYS A 140 -9.10 -4.74 -15.37
CA LYS A 140 -9.28 -5.11 -16.77
C LYS A 140 -7.95 -5.38 -17.44
N TYR A 141 -6.96 -4.52 -17.21
CA TYR A 141 -5.65 -4.61 -17.86
C TYR A 141 -4.85 -5.84 -17.40
N LEU A 142 -4.86 -6.13 -16.10
CA LEU A 142 -4.13 -7.27 -15.55
C LEU A 142 -4.95 -8.57 -15.55
N ASP A 143 -6.23 -8.52 -15.91
CA ASP A 143 -7.15 -9.66 -15.92
C ASP A 143 -7.21 -10.44 -14.59
N ILE A 144 -7.14 -9.72 -13.47
CA ILE A 144 -7.26 -10.23 -12.09
C ILE A 144 -8.26 -9.39 -11.31
N PRO A 145 -8.89 -9.87 -10.24
CA PRO A 145 -9.63 -9.02 -9.33
C PRO A 145 -8.67 -8.01 -8.68
N VAL A 146 -9.11 -6.77 -8.51
CA VAL A 146 -8.48 -5.76 -7.63
C VAL A 146 -9.45 -5.56 -6.47
N ASP A 147 -9.17 -6.21 -5.34
CA ASP A 147 -10.10 -6.31 -4.22
C ASP A 147 -10.19 -5.01 -3.43
N HIS A 148 -9.03 -4.38 -3.19
CA HIS A 148 -8.90 -3.17 -2.39
C HIS A 148 -7.95 -2.15 -3.02
N TYR A 149 -7.98 -0.91 -2.51
CA TYR A 149 -6.98 0.09 -2.83
C TYR A 149 -6.42 0.79 -1.59
N ILE A 150 -5.21 1.32 -1.73
CA ILE A 150 -4.61 2.30 -0.85
C ILE A 150 -4.02 3.40 -1.72
N SER A 151 -4.38 4.64 -1.43
CA SER A 151 -3.74 5.80 -2.03
C SER A 151 -3.09 6.66 -0.94
N ILE A 152 -1.88 7.14 -1.20
CA ILE A 152 -1.14 8.01 -0.29
C ILE A 152 -0.56 9.17 -1.10
N ASN A 153 -0.60 10.38 -0.54
CA ASN A 153 0.03 11.53 -1.17
C ASN A 153 1.50 11.70 -0.71
N MET A 154 2.20 12.68 -1.28
CA MET A 154 3.62 12.92 -0.98
C MET A 154 3.87 13.28 0.49
N ALA A 155 3.00 14.09 1.10
CA ALA A 155 3.11 14.44 2.52
C ALA A 155 2.90 13.19 3.40
N GLY A 156 1.90 12.37 3.09
CA GLY A 156 1.63 11.12 3.81
C GLY A 156 2.77 10.11 3.74
N LEU A 157 3.46 10.02 2.61
CA LEU A 157 4.64 9.16 2.50
C LEU A 157 5.74 9.61 3.48
N LYS A 158 6.03 10.90 3.55
CA LYS A 158 7.03 11.46 4.48
C LYS A 158 6.63 11.18 5.92
N GLU A 159 5.43 11.58 6.30
CA GLU A 159 4.91 11.43 7.66
C GLU A 159 4.83 9.97 8.09
N LEU A 160 4.44 9.06 7.18
CA LEU A 160 4.39 7.64 7.47
C LEU A 160 5.78 7.05 7.72
N VAL A 161 6.78 7.41 6.91
CA VAL A 161 8.16 6.95 7.08
C VAL A 161 8.73 7.47 8.42
N ASP A 162 8.47 8.73 8.77
CA ASP A 162 8.90 9.32 10.04
C ASP A 162 8.19 8.67 11.24
N ALA A 163 6.88 8.44 11.13
CA ALA A 163 6.08 7.81 12.17
C ALA A 163 6.55 6.38 12.50
N VAL A 164 6.95 5.59 11.50
CA VAL A 164 7.52 4.25 11.75
C VAL A 164 8.98 4.31 12.22
N GLY A 165 9.57 5.51 12.34
CA GLY A 165 10.94 5.74 12.81
C GLY A 165 12.00 5.53 11.75
N GLY A 166 11.69 5.84 10.51
CA GLY A 166 12.54 5.62 9.35
C GLY A 166 12.51 4.20 8.84
N ILE A 167 12.89 4.03 7.59
CA ILE A 167 12.95 2.74 6.92
C ILE A 167 14.37 2.40 6.49
N GLU A 168 14.64 1.11 6.36
CA GLU A 168 15.91 0.62 5.85
C GLU A 168 15.71 0.04 4.46
N VAL A 169 16.55 0.45 3.51
CA VAL A 169 16.55 -0.06 2.14
C VAL A 169 17.95 -0.49 1.73
N ASN A 170 18.02 -1.48 0.83
CA ASN A 170 19.29 -1.83 0.17
C ASN A 170 19.38 -1.04 -1.14
N ASN A 171 20.27 -0.06 -1.18
CA ASN A 171 20.47 0.80 -2.34
C ASN A 171 21.54 0.23 -3.27
N ASP A 172 21.24 0.10 -4.56
CA ASP A 172 22.12 -0.50 -5.56
C ASP A 172 22.85 0.53 -6.45
N LEU A 173 22.54 1.83 -6.27
CA LEU A 173 23.07 2.91 -7.08
C LEU A 173 23.50 4.11 -6.23
N THR A 174 24.69 4.64 -6.45
CA THR A 174 25.09 5.92 -5.87
C THR A 174 24.52 7.06 -6.71
N PHE A 175 23.79 7.99 -6.07
CA PHE A 175 23.21 9.16 -6.71
C PHE A 175 22.92 10.28 -5.69
N SER A 176 22.64 11.48 -6.20
CA SER A 176 22.19 12.62 -5.38
C SER A 176 20.80 13.08 -5.85
N GLN A 177 19.92 13.39 -4.93
CA GLN A 177 18.58 13.92 -5.21
C GLN A 177 18.09 14.83 -4.09
N ASP A 178 17.55 15.98 -4.43
CA ASP A 178 16.96 16.96 -3.49
C ASP A 178 17.92 17.33 -2.32
N ASN A 179 19.23 17.48 -2.61
CA ASN A 179 20.35 17.74 -1.68
C ASN A 179 20.67 16.56 -0.71
N TYR A 180 20.22 15.37 -0.98
CA TYR A 180 20.62 14.15 -0.27
C TYR A 180 21.49 13.27 -1.15
N ASP A 181 22.53 12.67 -0.53
CA ASP A 181 23.42 11.70 -1.17
C ASP A 181 23.06 10.28 -0.73
N PHE A 182 22.87 9.39 -1.69
CA PHE A 182 22.52 7.99 -1.47
C PHE A 182 23.67 7.10 -1.94
N THR A 183 24.31 6.38 -1.02
CA THR A 183 25.40 5.47 -1.31
C THR A 183 24.92 4.03 -1.50
N ILE A 184 25.68 3.22 -2.23
CA ILE A 184 25.43 1.78 -2.39
C ILE A 184 25.48 1.09 -1.01
N GLY A 185 24.59 0.16 -0.80
CA GLY A 185 24.48 -0.68 0.38
C GLY A 185 23.22 -0.41 1.20
N LYS A 186 23.28 -0.84 2.44
CA LYS A 186 22.17 -0.70 3.38
C LYS A 186 22.14 0.71 3.93
N ILE A 187 21.06 1.45 3.70
CA ILE A 187 20.88 2.82 4.14
C ILE A 187 19.56 2.97 4.89
N THR A 188 19.52 3.89 5.85
CA THR A 188 18.30 4.28 6.57
C THR A 188 17.79 5.59 5.99
N LEU A 189 16.50 5.68 5.73
CA LEU A 189 15.84 6.85 5.19
C LEU A 189 14.83 7.38 6.21
N ASP A 190 14.85 8.68 6.48
CA ASP A 190 13.74 9.43 7.07
C ASP A 190 12.71 9.79 5.99
N GLY A 191 11.65 10.53 6.36
CA GLY A 191 10.57 10.85 5.43
C GLY A 191 11.00 11.72 4.25
N ASP A 192 11.85 12.74 4.48
CA ASP A 192 12.36 13.61 3.41
C ASP A 192 13.31 12.86 2.47
N GLN A 193 14.19 12.07 3.04
CA GLN A 193 15.10 11.20 2.29
C GLN A 193 14.33 10.13 1.48
N ALA A 194 13.30 9.51 2.05
CA ALA A 194 12.46 8.53 1.34
C ALA A 194 11.74 9.17 0.16
N LEU A 195 11.20 10.38 0.32
CA LEU A 195 10.58 11.11 -0.78
C LEU A 195 11.59 11.44 -1.87
N ALA A 196 12.77 11.98 -1.53
CA ALA A 196 13.85 12.25 -2.47
C ALA A 196 14.30 10.97 -3.19
N TYR A 197 14.53 9.88 -2.45
CA TYR A 197 14.90 8.57 -2.97
C TYR A 197 13.87 8.03 -3.99
N SER A 198 12.57 8.23 -3.73
CA SER A 198 11.48 7.80 -4.61
C SER A 198 11.38 8.58 -5.91
N ARG A 199 11.92 9.82 -5.96
CA ARG A 199 11.77 10.74 -7.10
C ARG A 199 12.91 10.64 -8.10
N MET A 200 14.10 10.19 -7.69
CA MET A 200 15.25 10.13 -8.56
C MET A 200 14.96 9.29 -9.81
N ARG A 201 15.34 9.82 -10.95
CA ARG A 201 15.10 9.19 -12.26
C ARG A 201 16.24 9.44 -13.24
N HIS A 202 16.81 10.66 -13.24
CA HIS A 202 17.67 11.12 -14.31
C HIS A 202 19.08 10.51 -14.28
N GLU A 203 19.57 10.16 -13.08
CA GLU A 203 20.87 9.54 -12.91
C GLU A 203 20.81 8.00 -12.95
N ASP A 204 19.61 7.43 -13.09
CA ASP A 204 19.41 5.99 -13.15
C ASP A 204 19.57 5.48 -14.60
N PRO A 205 20.48 4.54 -14.88
CA PRO A 205 20.59 3.94 -16.20
C PRO A 205 19.30 3.20 -16.64
N ASN A 206 18.48 2.75 -15.68
CA ASN A 206 17.17 2.14 -15.94
C ASN A 206 16.02 3.17 -16.01
N GLY A 207 16.30 4.46 -15.81
CA GLY A 207 15.33 5.55 -15.90
C GLY A 207 14.12 5.36 -15.00
N ASP A 208 12.92 5.31 -15.60
CA ASP A 208 11.67 5.16 -14.86
C ASP A 208 11.53 3.81 -14.16
N TYR A 209 12.08 2.74 -14.70
CA TYR A 209 12.06 1.42 -14.08
C TYR A 209 12.88 1.37 -12.79
N GLY A 210 14.04 2.02 -12.75
CA GLY A 210 14.82 2.15 -11.54
C GLY A 210 14.12 2.99 -10.47
N ARG A 211 13.38 4.04 -10.87
CA ARG A 211 12.51 4.78 -9.95
C ARG A 211 11.45 3.88 -9.34
N GLN A 212 10.76 3.08 -10.14
CA GLN A 212 9.75 2.13 -9.68
C GLN A 212 10.34 1.09 -8.71
N GLU A 213 11.55 0.62 -8.94
CA GLU A 213 12.25 -0.28 -8.02
C GLU A 213 12.49 0.38 -6.66
N ARG A 214 12.99 1.64 -6.64
CA ARG A 214 13.14 2.38 -5.38
C ARG A 214 11.83 2.59 -4.64
N GLN A 215 10.74 2.85 -5.35
CA GLN A 215 9.41 2.97 -4.76
C GLN A 215 8.96 1.64 -4.12
N ARG A 216 9.21 0.48 -4.77
CA ARG A 216 8.92 -0.83 -4.15
C ARG A 216 9.76 -1.08 -2.90
N LYS A 217 11.07 -0.72 -2.91
CA LYS A 217 11.93 -0.82 -1.72
C LYS A 217 11.40 -0.01 -0.54
N ILE A 218 10.82 1.19 -0.79
CA ILE A 218 10.18 1.99 0.24
C ILE A 218 8.94 1.29 0.78
N VAL A 219 8.04 0.81 -0.08
CA VAL A 219 6.83 0.07 0.32
C VAL A 219 7.19 -1.15 1.16
N GLU A 220 8.19 -1.94 0.75
CA GLU A 220 8.70 -3.07 1.52
C GLU A 220 9.27 -2.64 2.89
N GLY A 221 10.05 -1.56 2.92
CA GLY A 221 10.62 -1.01 4.16
C GLY A 221 9.54 -0.57 5.15
N ILE A 222 8.51 0.13 4.66
CA ILE A 222 7.34 0.53 5.47
C ILE A 222 6.62 -0.71 6.01
N ALA A 223 6.30 -1.68 5.14
CA ALA A 223 5.61 -2.91 5.54
C ALA A 223 6.36 -3.65 6.65
N LYS A 224 7.68 -3.83 6.50
CA LYS A 224 8.54 -4.46 7.52
C LYS A 224 8.51 -3.70 8.86
N LYS A 225 8.50 -2.36 8.83
CA LYS A 225 8.46 -1.54 10.05
C LYS A 225 7.09 -1.58 10.73
N VAL A 226 6.01 -1.43 9.98
CA VAL A 226 4.63 -1.50 10.53
C VAL A 226 4.36 -2.85 11.19
N LEU A 227 4.84 -3.94 10.60
CA LEU A 227 4.67 -5.31 11.13
C LEU A 227 5.66 -5.67 12.25
N SER A 228 6.62 -4.80 12.55
CA SER A 228 7.58 -4.99 13.63
C SER A 228 6.97 -4.65 15.00
N PHE A 229 7.66 -5.11 16.08
CA PHE A 229 7.25 -4.76 17.46
C PHE A 229 7.29 -3.24 17.71
N ASP A 230 8.25 -2.52 17.09
CA ASP A 230 8.36 -1.06 17.22
C ASP A 230 7.17 -0.32 16.59
N GLY A 231 6.57 -0.88 15.52
CA GLY A 231 5.36 -0.34 14.89
C GLY A 231 4.18 -0.28 15.86
N VAL A 232 4.06 -1.30 16.71
CA VAL A 232 3.00 -1.35 17.74
C VAL A 232 3.19 -0.25 18.81
N SER A 233 4.42 0.11 19.15
CA SER A 233 4.69 1.16 20.15
C SER A 233 4.46 2.58 19.61
N LYS A 234 4.52 2.79 18.30
CA LYS A 234 4.36 4.07 17.60
C LYS A 234 3.00 4.24 16.91
N TYR A 235 2.02 3.44 17.33
CA TYR A 235 0.71 3.40 16.67
C TYR A 235 0.02 4.77 16.53
N GLN A 236 0.18 5.66 17.51
CA GLN A 236 -0.44 6.99 17.48
C GLN A 236 0.17 7.89 16.39
N ASP A 237 1.48 7.85 16.23
CA ASP A 237 2.19 8.61 15.21
C ASP A 237 1.83 8.09 13.80
N ILE A 238 1.78 6.77 13.65
CA ILE A 238 1.35 6.10 12.40
C ILE A 238 -0.10 6.48 12.07
N LEU A 239 -1.01 6.47 13.04
CA LEU A 239 -2.40 6.87 12.85
C LEU A 239 -2.54 8.32 12.39
N SER A 240 -1.79 9.23 13.03
CA SER A 240 -1.81 10.64 12.65
C SER A 240 -1.32 10.85 11.22
N ALA A 241 -0.28 10.12 10.80
CA ALA A 241 0.25 10.20 9.44
C ALA A 241 -0.74 9.71 8.39
N VAL A 242 -1.46 8.61 8.65
CA VAL A 242 -2.41 8.06 7.67
C VAL A 242 -3.74 8.82 7.62
N GLU A 243 -4.18 9.42 8.71
CA GLU A 243 -5.51 10.02 8.88
C GLU A 243 -5.83 11.08 7.81
N SER A 244 -4.87 11.93 7.47
CA SER A 244 -5.06 13.06 6.55
C SER A 244 -4.56 12.82 5.13
N ASN A 245 -3.69 11.85 4.94
CA ASN A 245 -2.86 11.71 3.75
C ASN A 245 -2.99 10.37 3.03
N MET A 246 -3.84 9.47 3.55
CA MET A 246 -4.13 8.16 2.97
C MET A 246 -5.64 7.97 2.81
N LYS A 247 -6.03 7.30 1.71
CA LYS A 247 -7.40 6.84 1.48
C LYS A 247 -7.39 5.36 1.12
N THR A 248 -8.43 4.64 1.54
CA THR A 248 -8.60 3.21 1.29
C THR A 248 -10.06 2.80 1.46
N ASP A 249 -10.46 1.73 0.78
CA ASP A 249 -11.75 1.06 0.97
C ASP A 249 -11.69 -0.09 1.99
N MET A 250 -10.53 -0.32 2.61
CA MET A 250 -10.41 -1.30 3.69
C MET A 250 -10.98 -0.78 5.00
N SER A 251 -11.88 -1.55 5.60
CA SER A 251 -12.40 -1.27 6.93
C SER A 251 -11.33 -1.49 8.01
N PHE A 252 -11.56 -0.95 9.20
CA PHE A 252 -10.72 -1.24 10.36
C PHE A 252 -10.59 -2.75 10.64
N ASP A 253 -11.71 -3.48 10.54
CA ASP A 253 -11.72 -4.93 10.78
C ASP A 253 -10.88 -5.67 9.73
N ASN A 254 -10.92 -5.25 8.46
CA ASN A 254 -10.09 -5.81 7.39
C ASN A 254 -8.60 -5.60 7.69
N MET A 255 -8.20 -4.37 8.01
CA MET A 255 -6.80 -4.06 8.34
C MET A 255 -6.31 -4.83 9.56
N ARG A 256 -7.16 -4.95 10.60
CA ARG A 256 -6.86 -5.72 11.79
C ARG A 256 -6.68 -7.21 11.47
N THR A 257 -7.55 -7.79 10.65
CA THR A 257 -7.46 -9.18 10.23
C THR A 257 -6.16 -9.42 9.47
N ILE A 258 -5.82 -8.55 8.51
CA ILE A 258 -4.55 -8.63 7.77
C ILE A 258 -3.36 -8.55 8.73
N ALA A 259 -3.36 -7.61 9.67
CA ALA A 259 -2.25 -7.43 10.61
C ALA A 259 -2.05 -8.62 11.56
N LEU A 260 -3.10 -9.36 11.89
CA LEU A 260 -3.04 -10.50 12.83
C LEU A 260 -2.86 -11.84 12.11
N ASP A 261 -3.62 -12.07 11.04
CA ASP A 261 -3.80 -13.40 10.45
C ASP A 261 -2.99 -13.61 9.17
N TYR A 262 -2.48 -12.50 8.54
CA TYR A 262 -1.69 -12.56 7.29
C TYR A 262 -0.20 -12.30 7.49
N ARG A 263 0.30 -12.28 8.72
CA ARG A 263 1.73 -11.95 9.00
C ARG A 263 2.71 -12.81 8.21
N ASP A 264 2.39 -14.07 8.03
CA ASP A 264 3.27 -15.00 7.33
C ASP A 264 3.39 -14.68 5.84
N ALA A 265 2.35 -14.15 5.22
CA ALA A 265 2.37 -13.71 3.84
C ALA A 265 3.34 -12.53 3.58
N PHE A 266 3.72 -11.79 4.59
CA PHE A 266 4.67 -10.69 4.48
C PHE A 266 6.12 -11.06 4.81
N LYS A 267 6.41 -12.31 5.14
CA LYS A 267 7.78 -12.80 5.38
C LYS A 267 8.60 -12.81 4.10
N THR A 268 7.98 -13.19 3.00
CA THR A 268 8.57 -13.15 1.66
C THR A 268 7.89 -12.07 0.84
N ILE A 269 8.63 -11.04 0.43
CA ILE A 269 8.13 -10.01 -0.48
C ILE A 269 8.87 -10.13 -1.80
N LYS A 270 8.18 -10.63 -2.82
CA LYS A 270 8.66 -10.68 -4.18
C LYS A 270 8.36 -9.36 -4.89
N GLN A 271 9.35 -8.83 -5.59
CA GLN A 271 9.19 -7.59 -6.35
C GLN A 271 9.33 -7.86 -7.84
N ASP A 272 8.41 -7.35 -8.63
CA ASP A 272 8.44 -7.41 -10.08
C ASP A 272 7.94 -6.10 -10.70
N GLN A 273 8.08 -5.95 -11.99
CA GLN A 273 7.60 -4.79 -12.72
C GLN A 273 7.16 -5.20 -14.12
N LEU A 274 6.08 -4.60 -14.60
CA LEU A 274 5.58 -4.78 -15.94
C LEU A 274 6.42 -3.94 -16.91
N LYS A 275 7.19 -4.62 -17.78
CA LYS A 275 8.12 -3.97 -18.71
C LYS A 275 7.44 -3.69 -20.04
N GLY A 276 7.63 -2.47 -20.57
CA GLY A 276 7.11 -2.05 -21.85
C GLY A 276 8.12 -1.23 -22.64
N GLU A 277 7.79 -0.97 -23.88
CA GLU A 277 8.56 -0.13 -24.79
C GLU A 277 7.92 1.23 -24.94
N GLY A 278 8.75 2.29 -24.96
CA GLY A 278 8.29 3.64 -25.19
C GLY A 278 7.88 3.86 -26.64
N PHE A 279 6.79 4.57 -26.87
CA PHE A 279 6.38 5.03 -28.18
C PHE A 279 5.75 6.43 -28.13
N MET A 280 5.72 7.09 -29.28
CA MET A 280 5.10 8.41 -29.43
C MET A 280 3.80 8.28 -30.20
N GLN A 281 2.74 8.93 -29.71
CA GLN A 281 1.48 9.09 -30.44
C GLN A 281 0.96 10.51 -30.24
N ASP A 282 0.69 11.21 -31.32
CA ASP A 282 0.19 12.60 -31.32
C ASP A 282 1.04 13.58 -30.49
N GLY A 283 2.37 13.36 -30.47
CA GLY A 283 3.33 14.17 -29.69
C GLY A 283 3.40 13.83 -28.20
N ILE A 284 2.66 12.81 -27.73
CA ILE A 284 2.65 12.34 -26.36
C ILE A 284 3.44 11.04 -26.26
N SER A 285 4.30 10.92 -25.23
CA SER A 285 5.04 9.69 -24.94
C SER A 285 4.19 8.73 -24.13
N TYR A 286 4.13 7.48 -24.56
CA TYR A 286 3.45 6.35 -23.92
C TYR A 286 4.39 5.17 -23.77
N GLN A 287 3.94 4.16 -23.00
CA GLN A 287 4.56 2.83 -22.96
C GLN A 287 3.56 1.76 -23.42
N ARG A 288 4.05 0.80 -24.21
CA ARG A 288 3.30 -0.39 -24.62
C ARG A 288 3.98 -1.62 -24.08
N VAL A 289 3.23 -2.43 -23.36
CA VAL A 289 3.66 -3.75 -22.87
C VAL A 289 3.33 -4.77 -23.95
N SER A 290 4.24 -5.70 -24.22
CA SER A 290 3.99 -6.82 -25.13
C SER A 290 2.97 -7.79 -24.55
N GLU A 291 2.24 -8.51 -25.41
CA GLU A 291 1.29 -9.54 -24.94
C GLU A 291 2.01 -10.64 -24.14
N GLU A 292 3.23 -11.01 -24.52
CA GLU A 292 4.03 -12.01 -23.80
C GLU A 292 4.33 -11.56 -22.37
N GLU A 293 4.79 -10.32 -22.18
CA GLU A 293 5.11 -9.78 -20.85
C GLU A 293 3.85 -9.56 -20.01
N LEU A 294 2.77 -9.11 -20.63
CA LEU A 294 1.48 -8.95 -19.96
C LEU A 294 0.96 -10.32 -19.49
N ASN A 295 0.97 -11.32 -20.35
CA ASN A 295 0.54 -12.69 -20.00
C ASN A 295 1.42 -13.30 -18.89
N ARG A 296 2.74 -13.06 -18.91
CA ARG A 296 3.65 -13.52 -17.86
C ARG A 296 3.22 -12.98 -16.49
N VAL A 297 2.97 -11.68 -16.41
CA VAL A 297 2.56 -11.04 -15.15
C VAL A 297 1.16 -11.47 -14.73
N GLN A 298 0.21 -11.52 -15.68
CA GLN A 298 -1.15 -11.99 -15.41
C GLN A 298 -1.16 -13.41 -14.85
N THR A 299 -0.40 -14.33 -15.42
CA THR A 299 -0.29 -15.72 -14.96
C THR A 299 0.24 -15.76 -13.52
N GLU A 300 1.35 -15.06 -13.25
CA GLU A 300 1.94 -15.01 -11.91
C GLU A 300 0.95 -14.48 -10.86
N LEU A 301 0.22 -13.42 -11.18
CA LEU A 301 -0.74 -12.83 -10.25
C LEU A 301 -1.99 -13.71 -10.06
N LYS A 302 -2.45 -14.40 -11.10
CA LYS A 302 -3.55 -15.37 -11.03
C LYS A 302 -3.18 -16.58 -10.17
N GLU A 303 -1.99 -17.14 -10.35
CA GLU A 303 -1.47 -18.23 -9.51
C GLU A 303 -1.50 -17.82 -8.03
N GLN A 304 -0.95 -16.65 -7.69
CA GLN A 304 -0.94 -16.13 -6.32
C GLN A 304 -2.32 -15.88 -5.72
N LEU A 305 -3.30 -15.56 -6.54
CA LEU A 305 -4.69 -15.33 -6.13
C LEU A 305 -5.54 -16.62 -6.15
N ASN A 306 -4.95 -17.76 -6.49
CA ASN A 306 -5.63 -19.07 -6.61
C ASN A 306 -6.81 -19.03 -7.60
N LEU A 307 -6.68 -18.28 -8.72
CA LEU A 307 -7.71 -18.10 -9.73
C LEU A 307 -7.67 -19.14 -10.86
N GLU A 308 -6.71 -20.05 -10.88
CA GLU A 308 -6.56 -21.04 -11.94
C GLU A 308 -7.61 -22.18 -11.90
N ASN A 309 -8.39 -22.24 -10.84
CA ASN A 309 -9.38 -23.30 -10.59
C ASN A 309 -10.84 -22.82 -10.66
N GLU A 310 -11.11 -21.61 -11.16
CA GLU A 310 -12.46 -21.09 -11.36
C GLU A 310 -12.91 -21.07 -12.83
#